data_baafd0e39afd306b20f12dfc58324ea4
#
_entry.id   baafd0e39afd306b20f12dfc58324ea4
#
_cell.length_a   1.000
_cell.length_b   1.000
_cell.length_c   1.000
_cell.angle_alpha   90.00
_cell.angle_beta   90.00
_cell.angle_gamma   90.00
#
_symmetry.space_group_name_H-M   'P 1'
#
loop_
_entity.id
_entity.type
_entity.pdbx_description
1 polymer ?
#
loop_
_entity_poly.entity_id
_entity_poly.type
_entity_poly.pdbx_seq_one_letter_code
_entity_poly.pdbx_strand_id
1 'polypeptide(L)'
;MLMTRLTSTIKSLCSLNRRREFDELLRRIAPSKQDSLLDIGSGDGYWTGYFARYTGRTVGLEPDPAALNLARRLHGHGITFQQGFAEELPFDDSSFDCVVSVSCFEHFRNAQQALYECYRVLKPGGRLAISVDSLLPQNSSSEFRSWHSKKYCVTEYFPEQRLTTMFEQSGFRPAGEPVTHLLNSQRSARIRERFLRNPRRWLPAFPLLYSMVLYFDRHEADMPGQVLVATAFKPPIPDNEAFPKRSGHSRPEVSPPPFAPALTSN
;
A
#
# COMPACT_ATOMS: atom_id res chain seq x y z
N MET A 1 18.19 -12.70 15.38
CA MET A 1 16.73 -12.40 15.47
C MET A 1 16.44 -11.02 16.06
N LEU A 2 16.98 -10.65 17.23
CA LEU A 2 16.74 -9.31 17.84
C LEU A 2 17.22 -8.15 16.96
N MET A 3 18.46 -8.21 16.42
CA MET A 3 18.98 -7.18 15.52
C MET A 3 18.15 -7.04 14.23
N THR A 4 17.69 -8.14 13.66
CA THR A 4 16.86 -8.10 12.44
C THR A 4 15.51 -7.44 12.72
N ARG A 5 14.87 -7.75 13.87
CA ARG A 5 13.65 -7.04 14.30
C ARG A 5 13.90 -5.55 14.51
N LEU A 6 15.00 -5.20 15.19
CA LEU A 6 15.35 -3.80 15.44
C LEU A 6 15.58 -3.03 14.12
N THR A 7 16.27 -3.63 13.15
CA THR A 7 16.52 -3.01 11.84
C THR A 7 15.21 -2.80 11.06
N SER A 8 14.33 -3.81 11.02
CA SER A 8 13.00 -3.70 10.39
C SER A 8 12.17 -2.59 11.05
N THR A 9 12.12 -2.59 12.38
CA THR A 9 11.41 -1.56 13.16
C THR A 9 11.95 -0.16 12.90
N ILE A 10 13.26 0.04 12.93
CA ILE A 10 13.87 1.35 12.65
C ILE A 10 13.57 1.81 11.23
N LYS A 11 13.72 0.93 10.23
CA LYS A 11 13.42 1.23 8.83
C LYS A 11 11.96 1.66 8.63
N SER A 12 11.03 0.99 9.30
CA SER A 12 9.59 1.26 9.20
C SER A 12 9.17 2.50 9.99
N LEU A 13 9.74 2.75 11.18
CA LEU A 13 9.42 3.91 12.01
C LEU A 13 10.10 5.18 11.53
N CYS A 14 11.33 5.09 10.99
CA CYS A 14 12.07 6.25 10.50
C CYS A 14 11.70 6.59 9.04
N SER A 15 10.41 6.64 8.75
CA SER A 15 9.87 7.14 7.49
C SER A 15 8.98 8.37 7.76
N LEU A 16 9.19 9.44 7.00
CA LEU A 16 8.46 10.70 7.18
C LEU A 16 6.97 10.62 6.81
N ASN A 17 6.56 9.57 6.11
CA ASN A 17 5.21 9.36 5.63
C ASN A 17 4.58 8.04 6.11
N ARG A 18 5.34 6.95 6.22
CA ARG A 18 4.81 5.59 6.41
C ARG A 18 3.88 5.43 7.62
N ARG A 19 4.20 6.05 8.75
CA ARG A 19 3.32 6.01 9.92
C ARG A 19 1.99 6.72 9.67
N ARG A 20 2.04 7.86 8.97
CA ARG A 20 0.85 8.64 8.64
C ARG A 20 -0.03 7.90 7.61
N GLU A 21 0.60 7.26 6.62
CA GLU A 21 -0.12 6.39 5.67
C GLU A 21 -0.86 5.30 6.42
N PHE A 22 -0.16 4.58 7.29
CA PHE A 22 -0.75 3.52 8.10
C PHE A 22 -1.92 4.01 8.95
N ASP A 23 -1.74 5.11 9.70
CA ASP A 23 -2.77 5.67 10.58
C ASP A 23 -4.00 6.10 9.76
N GLU A 24 -3.79 6.68 8.58
CA GLU A 24 -4.87 7.11 7.68
C GLU A 24 -5.57 5.90 7.03
N LEU A 25 -4.83 4.90 6.56
CA LEU A 25 -5.41 3.66 6.05
C LEU A 25 -6.28 2.98 7.13
N LEU A 26 -5.74 2.83 8.34
CA LEU A 26 -6.45 2.23 9.47
C LEU A 26 -7.73 3.00 9.83
N ARG A 27 -7.66 4.34 9.89
CA ARG A 27 -8.82 5.20 10.17
C ARG A 27 -9.91 5.01 9.11
N ARG A 28 -9.53 4.90 7.84
CA ARG A 28 -10.46 4.83 6.72
C ARG A 28 -11.12 3.47 6.57
N ILE A 29 -10.37 2.37 6.71
CA ILE A 29 -10.97 1.04 6.64
C ILE A 29 -11.70 0.68 7.94
N ALA A 30 -11.39 1.33 9.08
CA ALA A 30 -12.00 1.09 10.39
C ALA A 30 -12.27 -0.40 10.65
N PRO A 31 -11.22 -1.27 10.66
CA PRO A 31 -11.41 -2.71 10.75
C PRO A 31 -11.85 -3.13 12.15
N SER A 32 -12.53 -4.25 12.24
CA SER A 32 -12.99 -4.86 13.49
C SER A 32 -12.39 -6.25 13.72
N LYS A 33 -12.57 -6.77 14.92
CA LYS A 33 -12.14 -8.13 15.28
C LYS A 33 -12.89 -9.25 14.54
N GLN A 34 -13.95 -8.94 13.85
CA GLN A 34 -14.70 -9.86 13.00
C GLN A 34 -14.18 -9.86 11.55
N ASP A 35 -13.40 -8.84 11.17
CA ASP A 35 -12.95 -8.67 9.80
C ASP A 35 -11.76 -9.59 9.46
N SER A 36 -11.76 -10.11 8.25
CA SER A 36 -10.60 -10.67 7.56
C SER A 36 -9.94 -9.61 6.69
N LEU A 37 -8.63 -9.43 6.83
CA LEU A 37 -7.85 -8.41 6.13
C LEU A 37 -6.75 -9.05 5.28
N LEU A 38 -6.62 -8.59 4.03
CA LEU A 38 -5.49 -8.87 3.14
C LEU A 38 -4.61 -7.62 3.03
N ASP A 39 -3.31 -7.78 3.31
CA ASP A 39 -2.27 -6.77 3.09
C ASP A 39 -1.43 -7.14 1.87
N ILE A 40 -1.57 -6.39 0.77
CA ILE A 40 -0.87 -6.64 -0.50
C ILE A 40 0.44 -5.87 -0.52
N GLY A 41 1.54 -6.61 -0.73
CA GLY A 41 2.90 -6.08 -0.62
C GLY A 41 3.35 -5.99 0.84
N SER A 42 3.11 -7.05 1.60
CA SER A 42 3.36 -7.08 3.06
C SER A 42 4.84 -6.94 3.46
N GLY A 43 5.77 -7.10 2.52
CA GLY A 43 7.20 -6.99 2.76
C GLY A 43 7.67 -7.90 3.88
N ASP A 44 8.38 -7.32 4.86
CA ASP A 44 8.86 -8.03 6.07
C ASP A 44 7.78 -8.24 7.14
N GLY A 45 6.52 -7.90 6.86
CA GLY A 45 5.37 -8.11 7.74
C GLY A 45 5.19 -7.09 8.86
N TYR A 46 6.03 -6.05 8.93
CA TYR A 46 5.98 -5.07 10.02
C TYR A 46 4.61 -4.38 10.12
N TRP A 47 4.10 -3.82 9.02
CA TRP A 47 2.80 -3.14 9.00
C TRP A 47 1.63 -4.13 9.04
N THR A 48 1.77 -5.29 8.41
CA THR A 48 0.81 -6.39 8.52
C THR A 48 0.57 -6.77 9.99
N GLY A 49 1.65 -6.83 10.78
CA GLY A 49 1.59 -7.08 12.22
C GLY A 49 0.83 -6.00 13.02
N TYR A 50 0.82 -4.76 12.53
CA TYR A 50 -0.01 -3.71 13.13
C TYR A 50 -1.48 -3.86 12.78
N PHE A 51 -1.83 -4.15 11.51
CA PHE A 51 -3.22 -4.41 11.12
C PHE A 51 -3.83 -5.60 11.88
N ALA A 52 -3.04 -6.65 12.12
CA ALA A 52 -3.48 -7.82 12.87
C ALA A 52 -3.95 -7.52 14.31
N ARG A 53 -3.55 -6.39 14.87
CA ARG A 53 -4.06 -5.94 16.18
C ARG A 53 -5.53 -5.52 16.16
N TYR A 54 -6.07 -5.22 14.98
CA TYR A 54 -7.42 -4.68 14.82
C TYR A 54 -8.38 -5.65 14.14
N THR A 55 -7.88 -6.76 13.57
CA THR A 55 -8.64 -7.71 12.78
C THR A 55 -8.69 -9.08 13.46
N GLY A 56 -9.63 -9.93 13.06
CA GLY A 56 -9.73 -11.33 13.52
C GLY A 56 -8.82 -12.27 12.73
N ARG A 57 -8.68 -12.01 11.43
CA ARG A 57 -7.80 -12.76 10.53
C ARG A 57 -7.00 -11.79 9.66
N THR A 58 -5.70 -11.98 9.58
CA THR A 58 -4.83 -11.17 8.72
C THR A 58 -3.99 -12.07 7.83
N VAL A 59 -3.94 -11.70 6.56
CA VAL A 59 -3.10 -12.35 5.54
C VAL A 59 -2.21 -11.29 4.91
N GLY A 60 -0.90 -11.54 4.83
CA GLY A 60 0.07 -10.75 4.07
C GLY A 60 0.42 -11.46 2.77
N LEU A 61 0.35 -10.75 1.63
CA LEU A 61 0.80 -11.23 0.33
C LEU A 61 2.10 -10.52 -0.06
N GLU A 62 3.10 -11.30 -0.47
CA GLU A 62 4.42 -10.79 -0.86
C GLU A 62 5.04 -11.65 -1.94
N PRO A 63 5.48 -11.09 -3.08
CA PRO A 63 6.11 -11.87 -4.15
C PRO A 63 7.56 -12.28 -3.83
N ASP A 64 8.33 -11.46 -3.07
CA ASP A 64 9.74 -11.77 -2.76
C ASP A 64 9.85 -12.86 -1.68
N PRO A 65 10.43 -14.03 -2.01
CA PRO A 65 10.60 -15.11 -1.03
C PRO A 65 11.46 -14.73 0.18
N ALA A 66 12.43 -13.82 0.02
CA ALA A 66 13.31 -13.42 1.12
C ALA A 66 12.56 -12.55 2.12
N ALA A 67 11.78 -11.56 1.65
CA ALA A 67 10.91 -10.74 2.49
C ALA A 67 9.84 -11.60 3.17
N LEU A 68 9.20 -12.49 2.42
CA LEU A 68 8.19 -13.43 2.92
C LEU A 68 8.72 -14.33 4.04
N ASN A 69 9.91 -14.90 3.87
CA ASN A 69 10.56 -15.72 4.89
C ASN A 69 10.91 -14.90 6.14
N LEU A 70 11.28 -13.64 5.96
CA LEU A 70 11.53 -12.72 7.08
C LEU A 70 10.22 -12.41 7.82
N ALA A 71 9.14 -12.09 7.10
CA ALA A 71 7.82 -11.83 7.64
C ALA A 71 7.32 -13.02 8.50
N ARG A 72 7.40 -14.23 7.97
CA ARG A 72 7.03 -15.45 8.69
C ARG A 72 7.82 -15.66 10.00
N ARG A 73 9.13 -15.36 9.98
CA ARG A 73 9.98 -15.46 11.18
C ARG A 73 9.69 -14.38 12.22
N LEU A 74 9.36 -13.16 11.78
CA LEU A 74 9.15 -12.03 12.69
C LEU A 74 7.72 -11.95 13.21
N HIS A 75 6.73 -12.32 12.37
CA HIS A 75 5.32 -12.04 12.62
C HIS A 75 4.39 -13.24 12.38
N GLY A 76 4.92 -14.44 12.07
CA GLY A 76 4.12 -15.62 11.70
C GLY A 76 3.20 -16.17 12.81
N HIS A 77 3.27 -15.65 14.03
CA HIS A 77 2.33 -16.04 15.09
C HIS A 77 1.00 -15.28 14.90
N GLY A 78 -0.02 -16.01 14.44
CA GLY A 78 -1.38 -15.46 14.22
C GLY A 78 -1.57 -14.68 12.89
N ILE A 79 -0.55 -14.62 12.03
CA ILE A 79 -0.65 -14.00 10.69
C ILE A 79 -0.23 -15.04 9.65
N THR A 80 -1.04 -15.19 8.61
CA THR A 80 -0.69 -16.01 7.45
C THR A 80 0.06 -15.16 6.43
N PHE A 81 1.21 -15.64 5.94
CA PHE A 81 1.96 -14.99 4.87
C PHE A 81 2.00 -15.90 3.63
N GLN A 82 1.44 -15.41 2.53
CA GLN A 82 1.29 -16.10 1.26
C GLN A 82 2.18 -15.47 0.20
N GLN A 83 2.85 -16.30 -0.61
CA GLN A 83 3.56 -15.82 -1.78
C GLN A 83 2.57 -15.61 -2.93
N GLY A 84 2.70 -14.50 -3.66
CA GLY A 84 1.87 -14.21 -4.83
C GLY A 84 2.03 -12.79 -5.33
N PHE A 85 1.44 -12.54 -6.49
CA PHE A 85 1.39 -11.23 -7.13
C PHE A 85 -0.01 -10.63 -7.00
N ALA A 86 -0.06 -9.31 -6.95
CA ALA A 86 -1.33 -8.57 -6.81
C ALA A 86 -2.25 -8.73 -8.02
N GLU A 87 -1.67 -8.95 -9.19
CA GLU A 87 -2.39 -9.12 -10.46
C GLU A 87 -3.08 -10.48 -10.61
N GLU A 88 -2.73 -11.45 -9.73
CA GLU A 88 -3.33 -12.79 -9.68
C GLU A 88 -3.35 -13.29 -8.23
N LEU A 89 -4.34 -12.84 -7.46
CA LEU A 89 -4.44 -13.16 -6.03
C LEU A 89 -4.85 -14.63 -5.83
N PRO A 90 -4.04 -15.41 -5.06
CA PRO A 90 -4.30 -16.84 -4.82
C PRO A 90 -5.39 -17.06 -3.75
N PHE A 91 -6.49 -16.34 -3.85
CA PHE A 91 -7.62 -16.40 -2.92
C PHE A 91 -8.94 -16.48 -3.67
N ASP A 92 -9.94 -17.09 -3.03
CA ASP A 92 -11.29 -17.21 -3.59
C ASP A 92 -11.98 -15.84 -3.62
N ASP A 93 -13.03 -15.75 -4.45
CA ASP A 93 -13.90 -14.58 -4.52
C ASP A 93 -14.54 -14.31 -3.15
N SER A 94 -14.70 -13.04 -2.81
CA SER A 94 -15.40 -12.64 -1.57
C SER A 94 -14.81 -13.23 -0.28
N SER A 95 -13.46 -13.32 -0.18
CA SER A 95 -12.74 -13.91 0.95
C SER A 95 -12.40 -12.93 2.07
N PHE A 96 -12.38 -11.61 1.77
CA PHE A 96 -11.91 -10.59 2.70
C PHE A 96 -12.92 -9.47 2.91
N ASP A 97 -12.97 -8.96 4.14
CA ASP A 97 -13.74 -7.78 4.50
C ASP A 97 -12.97 -6.49 4.19
N CYS A 98 -11.64 -6.55 4.32
CA CYS A 98 -10.73 -5.43 4.06
C CYS A 98 -9.56 -5.88 3.18
N VAL A 99 -9.17 -5.03 2.23
CA VAL A 99 -7.90 -5.13 1.49
C VAL A 99 -7.14 -3.83 1.70
N VAL A 100 -5.85 -3.93 2.03
CA VAL A 100 -4.94 -2.79 2.18
C VAL A 100 -3.68 -3.00 1.34
N SER A 101 -3.06 -1.89 0.95
CA SER A 101 -1.73 -1.89 0.35
C SER A 101 -1.00 -0.59 0.70
N VAL A 102 0.22 -0.68 1.21
CA VAL A 102 0.97 0.46 1.73
C VAL A 102 2.14 0.80 0.83
N SER A 103 2.02 1.83 0.00
CA SER A 103 3.03 2.26 -0.99
C SER A 103 3.61 1.07 -1.76
N CYS A 104 2.76 0.41 -2.51
CA CYS A 104 3.11 -0.78 -3.27
C CYS A 104 2.54 -0.79 -4.69
N PHE A 105 1.37 -0.15 -4.92
CA PHE A 105 0.72 -0.11 -6.23
C PHE A 105 1.58 0.52 -7.32
N GLU A 106 2.44 1.48 -6.97
CA GLU A 106 3.40 2.12 -7.86
C GLU A 106 4.48 1.17 -8.41
N HIS A 107 4.58 -0.04 -7.86
CA HIS A 107 5.53 -1.07 -8.30
C HIS A 107 4.88 -2.19 -9.13
N PHE A 108 3.55 -2.25 -9.20
CA PHE A 108 2.86 -3.30 -9.94
C PHE A 108 3.05 -3.14 -11.45
N ARG A 109 3.13 -4.25 -12.16
CA ARG A 109 3.21 -4.26 -13.62
C ARG A 109 1.90 -3.81 -14.26
N ASN A 110 0.79 -4.17 -13.63
CA ASN A 110 -0.54 -3.81 -14.06
C ASN A 110 -1.43 -3.49 -12.84
N ALA A 111 -1.35 -2.25 -12.38
CA ALA A 111 -2.10 -1.78 -11.23
C ALA A 111 -3.64 -1.87 -11.43
N GLN A 112 -4.13 -1.74 -12.68
CA GLN A 112 -5.55 -1.91 -12.99
C GLN A 112 -6.00 -3.36 -12.78
N GLN A 113 -5.19 -4.34 -13.21
CA GLN A 113 -5.48 -5.76 -12.98
C GLN A 113 -5.46 -6.10 -11.49
N ALA A 114 -4.52 -5.53 -10.74
CA ALA A 114 -4.47 -5.69 -9.28
C ALA A 114 -5.75 -5.16 -8.61
N LEU A 115 -6.32 -4.05 -9.09
CA LEU A 115 -7.60 -3.54 -8.59
C LEU A 115 -8.78 -4.46 -8.92
N TYR A 116 -8.81 -5.07 -10.10
CA TYR A 116 -9.82 -6.09 -10.42
C TYR A 116 -9.73 -7.29 -9.48
N GLU A 117 -8.54 -7.75 -9.17
CA GLU A 117 -8.32 -8.82 -8.20
C GLU A 117 -8.72 -8.40 -6.77
N CYS A 118 -8.36 -7.18 -6.33
CA CYS A 118 -8.85 -6.62 -5.07
C CYS A 118 -10.38 -6.62 -4.99
N TYR A 119 -11.03 -6.19 -6.08
CA TYR A 119 -12.50 -6.20 -6.16
C TYR A 119 -13.06 -7.62 -6.09
N ARG A 120 -12.44 -8.59 -6.78
CA ARG A 120 -12.88 -9.98 -6.79
C ARG A 120 -12.82 -10.60 -5.39
N VAL A 121 -11.69 -10.46 -4.69
CA VAL A 121 -11.49 -11.09 -3.38
C VAL A 121 -12.20 -10.37 -2.23
N LEU A 122 -12.62 -9.12 -2.41
CA LEU A 122 -13.43 -8.41 -1.43
C LEU A 122 -14.86 -8.94 -1.40
N LYS A 123 -15.41 -9.11 -0.20
CA LYS A 123 -16.83 -9.37 0.01
C LYS A 123 -17.68 -8.17 -0.45
N PRO A 124 -18.95 -8.37 -0.82
CA PRO A 124 -19.89 -7.26 -0.96
C PRO A 124 -19.92 -6.40 0.31
N GLY A 125 -19.84 -5.09 0.18
CA GLY A 125 -19.64 -4.15 1.30
C GLY A 125 -18.22 -4.06 1.83
N GLY A 126 -17.28 -4.85 1.28
CA GLY A 126 -15.87 -4.85 1.67
C GLY A 126 -15.14 -3.55 1.28
N ARG A 127 -14.07 -3.25 1.99
CA ARG A 127 -13.36 -1.95 1.94
C ARG A 127 -11.94 -2.14 1.42
N LEU A 128 -11.56 -1.27 0.47
CA LEU A 128 -10.20 -1.14 -0.05
C LEU A 128 -9.59 0.16 0.48
N ALA A 129 -8.35 0.10 0.96
CA ALA A 129 -7.55 1.29 1.23
C ALA A 129 -6.11 1.09 0.76
N ILE A 130 -5.62 2.02 -0.05
CA ILE A 130 -4.25 1.98 -0.59
C ILE A 130 -3.55 3.30 -0.34
N SER A 131 -2.24 3.25 -0.13
CA SER A 131 -1.38 4.41 -0.28
C SER A 131 -0.45 4.23 -1.47
N VAL A 132 -0.16 5.34 -2.16
CA VAL A 132 0.69 5.35 -3.36
C VAL A 132 1.56 6.60 -3.41
N ASP A 133 2.73 6.47 -4.03
CA ASP A 133 3.55 7.63 -4.39
C ASP A 133 2.92 8.38 -5.57
N SER A 134 2.80 9.71 -5.40
CA SER A 134 2.25 10.66 -6.37
C SER A 134 3.26 11.77 -6.69
N LEU A 135 4.43 11.38 -7.17
CA LEU A 135 5.46 12.35 -7.56
C LEU A 135 5.16 12.92 -8.95
N LEU A 136 4.60 14.11 -8.95
CA LEU A 136 4.13 14.81 -10.17
C LEU A 136 5.00 16.05 -10.46
N PRO A 137 4.96 16.61 -11.68
CA PRO A 137 5.73 17.82 -12.01
C PRO A 137 5.47 19.02 -11.08
N GLN A 138 4.25 19.15 -10.57
CA GLN A 138 3.85 20.25 -9.69
C GLN A 138 4.29 20.07 -8.23
N ASN A 139 4.69 18.87 -7.80
CA ASN A 139 5.05 18.61 -6.41
C ASN A 139 6.45 17.99 -6.21
N SER A 140 7.19 17.75 -7.31
CA SER A 140 8.56 17.22 -7.24
C SER A 140 9.38 17.58 -8.49
N SER A 141 10.70 17.70 -8.33
CA SER A 141 11.59 17.95 -9.48
C SER A 141 11.72 16.72 -10.38
N SER A 142 11.98 16.95 -11.68
CA SER A 142 12.23 15.87 -12.64
C SER A 142 13.43 15.01 -12.26
N GLU A 143 14.46 15.64 -11.70
CA GLU A 143 15.67 14.96 -11.20
C GLU A 143 15.35 14.02 -10.02
N PHE A 144 14.53 14.48 -9.06
CA PHE A 144 14.13 13.65 -7.94
C PHE A 144 13.25 12.50 -8.38
N ARG A 145 12.27 12.73 -9.26
CA ARG A 145 11.42 11.66 -9.82
C ARG A 145 12.23 10.59 -10.53
N SER A 146 13.17 11.00 -11.39
CA SER A 146 14.06 10.05 -12.10
C SER A 146 14.93 9.24 -11.15
N TRP A 147 15.51 9.89 -10.13
CA TRP A 147 16.29 9.21 -9.11
C TRP A 147 15.43 8.24 -8.29
N HIS A 148 14.26 8.68 -7.85
CA HIS A 148 13.33 7.89 -7.03
C HIS A 148 12.81 6.67 -7.79
N SER A 149 12.36 6.86 -9.04
CA SER A 149 11.86 5.77 -9.88
C SER A 149 12.94 4.68 -10.09
N LYS A 150 14.17 5.08 -10.40
CA LYS A 150 15.29 4.13 -10.55
C LYS A 150 15.65 3.43 -9.24
N LYS A 151 15.70 4.18 -8.14
CA LYS A 151 16.08 3.67 -6.82
C LYS A 151 15.08 2.63 -6.29
N TYR A 152 13.80 2.88 -6.48
CA TYR A 152 12.70 2.08 -5.91
C TYR A 152 11.95 1.26 -6.94
N CYS A 153 12.41 1.23 -8.21
CA CYS A 153 11.76 0.46 -9.28
C CYS A 153 10.28 0.82 -9.47
N VAL A 154 9.95 2.13 -9.40
CA VAL A 154 8.58 2.61 -9.59
C VAL A 154 8.21 2.52 -11.05
N THR A 155 7.07 1.89 -11.35
CA THR A 155 6.51 1.72 -12.69
C THR A 155 5.63 2.90 -13.09
N GLU A 156 4.82 3.42 -12.16
CA GLU A 156 3.90 4.54 -12.39
C GLU A 156 3.76 5.39 -11.12
N TYR A 157 3.59 6.72 -11.27
CA TYR A 157 3.13 7.61 -10.21
C TYR A 157 1.68 7.97 -10.45
N PHE A 158 0.86 7.94 -9.40
CA PHE A 158 -0.59 8.08 -9.51
C PHE A 158 -1.06 9.50 -9.17
N PRO A 159 -1.53 10.29 -10.15
CA PRO A 159 -2.37 11.43 -9.84
C PRO A 159 -3.71 10.98 -9.25
N GLU A 160 -4.32 11.79 -8.40
CA GLU A 160 -5.61 11.49 -7.76
C GLU A 160 -6.69 11.07 -8.78
N GLN A 161 -6.83 11.84 -9.86
CA GLN A 161 -7.81 11.55 -10.91
C GLN A 161 -7.61 10.17 -11.56
N ARG A 162 -6.34 9.76 -11.72
CA ARG A 162 -6.01 8.42 -12.27
C ARG A 162 -6.50 7.32 -11.33
N LEU A 163 -6.26 7.46 -10.02
CA LEU A 163 -6.71 6.48 -9.01
C LEU A 163 -8.25 6.39 -8.97
N THR A 164 -8.92 7.53 -8.96
CA THR A 164 -10.39 7.58 -8.95
C THR A 164 -10.98 6.87 -10.17
N THR A 165 -10.46 7.18 -11.38
CA THR A 165 -10.88 6.50 -12.61
C THR A 165 -10.64 4.99 -12.55
N MET A 166 -9.49 4.56 -12.04
CA MET A 166 -9.17 3.14 -11.92
C MET A 166 -10.09 2.42 -10.93
N PHE A 167 -10.46 3.04 -9.82
CA PHE A 167 -11.45 2.50 -8.90
C PHE A 167 -12.82 2.32 -9.57
N GLU A 168 -13.31 3.33 -10.27
CA GLU A 168 -14.58 3.29 -11.00
C GLU A 168 -14.59 2.18 -12.07
N GLN A 169 -13.52 2.07 -12.86
CA GLN A 169 -13.35 1.03 -13.87
C GLN A 169 -13.33 -0.38 -13.26
N SER A 170 -12.88 -0.51 -12.03
CA SER A 170 -12.87 -1.79 -11.30
C SER A 170 -14.19 -2.09 -10.59
N GLY A 171 -15.20 -1.21 -10.67
CA GLY A 171 -16.50 -1.38 -10.02
C GLY A 171 -16.57 -0.87 -8.60
N PHE A 172 -15.50 -0.30 -8.08
CA PHE A 172 -15.49 0.32 -6.75
C PHE A 172 -16.32 1.61 -6.72
N ARG A 173 -16.81 1.94 -5.54
CA ARG A 173 -17.43 3.23 -5.23
C ARG A 173 -16.56 4.01 -4.23
N PRO A 174 -16.48 5.34 -4.34
CA PRO A 174 -15.73 6.14 -3.37
C PRO A 174 -16.37 6.05 -1.97
N ALA A 175 -15.54 6.05 -0.94
CA ALA A 175 -15.94 6.02 0.47
C ALA A 175 -15.68 7.38 1.11
N GLY A 176 -16.70 8.23 1.18
CA GLY A 176 -16.57 9.58 1.78
C GLY A 176 -15.60 10.48 0.99
N GLU A 177 -14.67 11.15 1.69
CA GLU A 177 -13.54 11.81 1.02
C GLU A 177 -12.62 10.75 0.41
N PRO A 178 -12.54 10.64 -0.92
CA PRO A 178 -11.91 9.47 -1.54
C PRO A 178 -10.38 9.46 -1.35
N VAL A 179 -9.74 10.62 -1.24
CA VAL A 179 -8.28 10.74 -1.22
C VAL A 179 -7.80 11.72 -0.14
N THR A 180 -6.77 11.31 0.62
CA THR A 180 -6.01 12.21 1.51
C THR A 180 -4.63 12.46 0.90
N HIS A 181 -4.22 13.71 0.88
CA HIS A 181 -2.91 14.14 0.44
C HIS A 181 -1.95 14.27 1.62
N LEU A 182 -0.85 13.53 1.60
CA LEU A 182 0.26 13.64 2.56
C LEU A 182 1.46 14.27 1.87
N LEU A 183 2.31 14.98 2.63
CA LEU A 183 3.44 15.72 2.08
C LEU A 183 2.95 16.73 1.01
N ASN A 184 1.95 17.52 1.38
CA ASN A 184 1.22 18.44 0.53
C ASN A 184 1.67 19.90 0.68
N SER A 185 2.83 20.12 1.28
CA SER A 185 3.54 21.40 1.34
C SER A 185 4.89 21.29 0.62
N GLN A 186 5.29 22.35 -0.11
CA GLN A 186 6.61 22.40 -0.73
C GLN A 186 7.76 22.19 0.27
N ARG A 187 7.59 22.65 1.52
CA ARG A 187 8.59 22.46 2.58
C ARG A 187 8.65 21.00 3.04
N SER A 188 7.53 20.37 3.28
CA SER A 188 7.48 18.95 3.68
C SER A 188 8.03 18.04 2.57
N ALA A 189 7.70 18.32 1.31
CA ALA A 189 8.23 17.62 0.15
C ALA A 189 9.77 17.71 0.07
N ARG A 190 10.34 18.92 0.21
CA ARG A 190 11.80 19.12 0.22
C ARG A 190 12.49 18.40 1.38
N ILE A 191 11.86 18.34 2.56
CA ILE A 191 12.38 17.58 3.70
C ILE A 191 12.43 16.10 3.36
N ARG A 192 11.32 15.54 2.81
CA ARG A 192 11.26 14.14 2.36
C ARG A 192 12.34 13.83 1.33
N GLU A 193 12.47 14.64 0.29
CA GLU A 193 13.46 14.44 -0.77
C GLU A 193 14.89 14.40 -0.24
N ARG A 194 15.26 15.32 0.65
CA ARG A 194 16.58 15.35 1.29
C ARG A 194 16.81 14.14 2.18
N PHE A 195 15.80 13.76 2.95
CA PHE A 195 15.86 12.59 3.83
C PHE A 195 16.05 11.31 3.04
N LEU A 196 15.26 11.08 1.97
CA LEU A 196 15.35 9.87 1.15
C LEU A 196 16.68 9.73 0.41
N ARG A 197 17.31 10.85 0.01
CA ARG A 197 18.64 10.82 -0.64
C ARG A 197 19.75 10.41 0.32
N ASN A 198 19.67 10.80 1.61
CA ASN A 198 20.71 10.53 2.60
C ASN A 198 20.14 10.22 4.00
N PRO A 199 19.40 9.10 4.16
CA PRO A 199 18.67 8.83 5.40
C PRO A 199 19.62 8.69 6.61
N ARG A 200 20.79 8.08 6.44
CA ARG A 200 21.78 7.92 7.54
C ARG A 200 22.23 9.25 8.12
N ARG A 201 22.45 10.26 7.27
CA ARG A 201 22.88 11.61 7.68
C ARG A 201 21.80 12.32 8.49
N TRP A 202 20.53 12.13 8.11
CA TRP A 202 19.39 12.85 8.68
C TRP A 202 18.70 12.11 9.82
N LEU A 203 19.05 10.84 10.05
CA LEU A 203 18.44 10.01 11.09
C LEU A 203 18.51 10.62 12.49
N PRO A 204 19.62 11.25 12.95
CA PRO A 204 19.67 11.89 14.27
C PRO A 204 18.66 13.06 14.41
N ALA A 205 18.37 13.75 13.32
CA ALA A 205 17.40 14.84 13.28
C ALA A 205 15.96 14.38 12.97
N PHE A 206 15.72 13.07 12.82
CA PHE A 206 14.43 12.53 12.38
C PHE A 206 13.23 13.03 13.20
N PRO A 207 13.25 13.08 14.56
CA PRO A 207 12.11 13.57 15.31
C PRO A 207 11.74 15.02 14.98
N LEU A 208 12.77 15.87 14.81
CA LEU A 208 12.58 17.27 14.42
C LEU A 208 12.03 17.38 13.00
N LEU A 209 12.61 16.65 12.03
CA LEU A 209 12.16 16.65 10.64
C LEU A 209 10.71 16.15 10.53
N TYR A 210 10.36 15.11 11.27
CA TYR A 210 9.00 14.59 11.32
C TYR A 210 8.00 15.63 11.86
N SER A 211 8.34 16.30 12.96
CA SER A 211 7.52 17.38 13.52
C SER A 211 7.36 18.55 12.56
N MET A 212 8.43 18.92 11.83
CA MET A 212 8.39 19.96 10.81
C MET A 212 7.47 19.56 9.64
N VAL A 213 7.54 18.31 9.18
CA VAL A 213 6.64 17.81 8.13
C VAL A 213 5.18 17.89 8.57
N LEU A 214 4.87 17.46 9.80
CA LEU A 214 3.51 17.55 10.34
C LEU A 214 3.02 19.01 10.41
N TYR A 215 3.87 19.91 10.87
CA TYR A 215 3.55 21.33 10.96
C TYR A 215 3.26 21.94 9.58
N PHE A 216 4.15 21.74 8.60
CA PHE A 216 4.01 22.30 7.27
C PHE A 216 2.80 21.73 6.52
N ASP A 217 2.56 20.42 6.59
CA ASP A 217 1.39 19.82 5.95
C ASP A 217 0.06 20.30 6.55
N ARG A 218 0.08 20.68 7.84
CA ARG A 218 -1.12 21.19 8.49
C ARG A 218 -1.39 22.68 8.20
N HIS A 219 -0.34 23.49 8.06
CA HIS A 219 -0.45 24.95 8.02
C HIS A 219 -0.10 25.56 6.64
N GLU A 220 0.55 24.82 5.77
CA GLU A 220 1.07 25.31 4.50
C GLU A 220 0.76 24.34 3.34
N ALA A 221 -0.43 23.74 3.36
CA ALA A 221 -0.88 22.85 2.27
C ALA A 221 -1.09 23.68 0.99
N ASP A 222 -0.07 23.73 0.12
CA ASP A 222 0.01 24.60 -1.06
C ASP A 222 0.15 23.83 -2.39
N MET A 223 0.16 22.50 -2.34
CA MET A 223 0.30 21.67 -3.53
C MET A 223 -0.35 20.28 -3.35
N PRO A 224 -0.58 19.51 -4.45
CA PRO A 224 -0.95 18.10 -4.36
C PRO A 224 0.11 17.32 -3.59
N GLY A 225 -0.32 16.38 -2.74
CA GLY A 225 0.59 15.58 -1.92
C GLY A 225 1.51 14.67 -2.75
N GLN A 226 2.71 14.44 -2.24
CA GLN A 226 3.64 13.46 -2.83
C GLN A 226 3.24 12.01 -2.53
N VAL A 227 2.34 11.81 -1.55
CA VAL A 227 1.75 10.52 -1.23
C VAL A 227 0.24 10.71 -1.12
N LEU A 228 -0.49 9.81 -1.73
CA LEU A 228 -1.94 9.74 -1.67
C LEU A 228 -2.38 8.53 -0.85
N VAL A 229 -3.39 8.71 -0.02
CA VAL A 229 -4.11 7.62 0.64
C VAL A 229 -5.53 7.61 0.11
N ALA A 230 -5.90 6.56 -0.60
CA ALA A 230 -7.18 6.44 -1.28
C ALA A 230 -7.99 5.26 -0.74
N THR A 231 -9.32 5.44 -0.69
CA THR A 231 -10.24 4.40 -0.21
C THR A 231 -11.45 4.28 -1.11
N ALA A 232 -11.92 3.04 -1.23
CA ALA A 232 -13.13 2.72 -1.95
C ALA A 232 -13.80 1.49 -1.32
N PHE A 233 -15.04 1.22 -1.64
CA PHE A 233 -15.75 0.04 -1.19
C PHE A 233 -16.37 -0.72 -2.37
N LYS A 234 -16.47 -2.03 -2.22
CA LYS A 234 -17.23 -2.87 -3.13
C LYS A 234 -18.72 -2.74 -2.76
N PRO A 235 -19.59 -2.30 -3.68
CA PRO A 235 -21.01 -2.17 -3.37
C PRO A 235 -21.60 -3.48 -2.83
N PRO A 236 -22.55 -3.42 -1.88
CA PRO A 236 -23.32 -4.59 -1.50
C PRO A 236 -24.11 -5.09 -2.69
N ILE A 237 -24.39 -6.40 -2.74
CA ILE A 237 -25.30 -6.96 -3.76
C ILE A 237 -26.70 -6.43 -3.44
N PRO A 238 -27.42 -5.80 -4.40
CA PRO A 238 -28.81 -5.43 -4.17
C PRO A 238 -29.65 -6.68 -3.86
N ASP A 239 -30.54 -6.59 -2.89
CA ASP A 239 -31.39 -7.72 -2.44
C ASP A 239 -32.24 -8.38 -3.57
N ASN A 240 -32.29 -7.77 -4.75
CA ASN A 240 -33.10 -8.21 -5.89
C ASN A 240 -32.35 -8.89 -7.05
N GLU A 241 -31.03 -9.09 -6.95
CA GLU A 241 -30.30 -9.76 -8.04
C GLU A 241 -29.52 -10.98 -7.52
N ALA A 242 -30.18 -12.14 -7.58
CA ALA A 242 -29.50 -13.43 -7.57
C ALA A 242 -28.73 -13.59 -8.91
N PHE A 243 -27.43 -13.34 -8.94
CA PHE A 243 -26.60 -13.54 -10.13
C PHE A 243 -26.57 -15.01 -10.55
N PRO A 244 -26.72 -15.30 -11.84
CA PRO A 244 -26.52 -16.65 -12.35
C PRO A 244 -25.05 -17.05 -12.15
N LYS A 245 -24.83 -18.25 -11.60
CA LYS A 245 -23.49 -18.85 -11.42
C LYS A 245 -22.77 -18.89 -12.76
N ARG A 246 -21.66 -18.20 -12.91
CA ARG A 246 -20.79 -18.33 -14.09
C ARG A 246 -20.26 -19.76 -14.16
N SER A 247 -20.60 -20.45 -15.25
CA SER A 247 -20.02 -21.74 -15.64
C SER A 247 -18.51 -21.57 -15.84
N GLY A 248 -17.74 -22.52 -15.30
CA GLY A 248 -16.30 -22.50 -15.23
C GLY A 248 -15.58 -22.21 -16.57
N HIS A 249 -14.73 -21.23 -16.53
CA HIS A 249 -13.70 -21.05 -17.56
C HIS A 249 -12.40 -21.62 -17.02
N SER A 250 -11.86 -22.59 -17.71
CA SER A 250 -10.54 -23.15 -17.52
C SER A 250 -9.47 -22.05 -17.65
N ARG A 251 -8.61 -21.92 -16.66
CA ARG A 251 -7.50 -20.96 -16.63
C ARG A 251 -6.47 -21.30 -17.72
N PRO A 252 -5.95 -20.32 -18.49
CA PRO A 252 -4.75 -20.54 -19.30
C PRO A 252 -3.51 -20.62 -18.38
N GLU A 253 -2.67 -21.60 -18.63
CA GLU A 253 -1.38 -21.77 -17.97
C GLU A 253 -0.43 -20.63 -18.40
N VAL A 254 -0.11 -19.72 -17.48
CA VAL A 254 0.87 -18.65 -17.71
C VAL A 254 2.15 -18.99 -16.94
N SER A 255 3.22 -19.23 -17.67
CA SER A 255 4.56 -19.47 -17.11
C SER A 255 5.06 -18.24 -16.33
N PRO A 256 5.67 -18.40 -15.15
CA PRO A 256 6.18 -17.27 -14.37
C PRO A 256 7.37 -16.60 -15.08
N PRO A 257 7.41 -15.27 -15.14
CA PRO A 257 8.53 -14.53 -15.71
C PRO A 257 9.74 -14.49 -14.75
N PRO A 258 10.97 -14.26 -15.27
CA PRO A 258 12.18 -14.21 -14.46
C PRO A 258 12.23 -13.02 -13.52
N PHE A 259 12.69 -13.27 -12.29
CA PHE A 259 12.90 -12.28 -11.25
C PHE A 259 13.93 -11.21 -11.64
N ALA A 260 13.63 -9.95 -11.39
CA ALA A 260 14.66 -8.92 -11.23
C ALA A 260 15.34 -9.12 -9.85
N PRO A 261 16.69 -9.06 -9.76
CA PRO A 261 17.39 -9.32 -8.51
C PRO A 261 17.05 -8.26 -7.46
N ALA A 262 16.86 -8.72 -6.22
CA ALA A 262 16.71 -7.88 -5.05
C ALA A 262 17.87 -6.88 -4.94
N LEU A 263 17.56 -5.59 -4.83
CA LEU A 263 18.55 -4.55 -4.58
C LEU A 263 19.14 -4.77 -3.18
N THR A 264 20.33 -5.34 -3.13
CA THR A 264 21.16 -5.37 -1.91
C THR A 264 21.52 -3.94 -1.55
N SER A 265 21.02 -3.50 -0.42
CA SER A 265 21.38 -2.23 0.19
C SER A 265 22.80 -2.32 0.74
N ASN A 266 23.75 -1.67 0.11
CA ASN A 266 24.97 -1.17 0.76
C ASN A 266 24.71 0.15 1.46
#